data_cfbada8272514cecb29ea7c9d9b2a822
#
_entry.id   cfbada8272514cecb29ea7c9d9b2a822
#
_cell.length_a   1.000
_cell.length_b   1.000
_cell.length_c   1.000
_cell.angle_alpha   90.00
_cell.angle_beta   90.00
_cell.angle_gamma   90.00
#
_symmetry.space_group_name_H-M   'P 1'
#
loop_
_entity.id
_entity.type
_entity.pdbx_description
1 polymer ?
#
loop_
_entity_poly.entity_id
_entity_poly.type
_entity_poly.pdbx_seq_one_letter_code
_entity_poly.pdbx_strand_id
1 'polypeptide(L)'
;VHLDVLSKLSVMLMDENFTTSLRNAKSVDEFLQIIDAADESAKSIDDRLSDTGITTEKKKGFKLLAVTSCPTGIAHTYMAAEALEKAARAADCQIKIETRGSAGAKNVLTAEEIEAADCIIVAADAKVPMDRFNGKKVISCQVSDGIGKADQLVKQAMSGNVEVFHGESSETTTAVTGKESAAHKIYTQLMNGVSHMLPFVVGGGILIAIAFLIDGLNVDINALPADQRSNFGTITPIAAMFKNIGGV
;
A
#
# COMPACT_ATOMS: atom_id res chain seq x y z
N VAL A 1 -5.13 -13.81 -6.80
CA VAL A 1 -4.68 -15.19 -6.48
C VAL A 1 -3.17 -15.29 -6.51
N HIS A 2 -2.46 -14.97 -7.61
CA HIS A 2 -1.00 -15.12 -7.67
C HIS A 2 -0.22 -14.12 -6.79
N LEU A 3 -0.67 -12.88 -6.68
CA LEU A 3 -0.03 -11.87 -5.83
C LEU A 3 -0.21 -12.17 -4.34
N ASP A 4 -1.34 -12.73 -3.94
CA ASP A 4 -1.59 -13.13 -2.56
C ASP A 4 -0.67 -14.29 -2.15
N VAL A 5 -0.47 -15.26 -3.04
CA VAL A 5 0.44 -16.39 -2.80
C VAL A 5 1.88 -15.93 -2.67
N LEU A 6 2.32 -15.02 -3.57
CA LEU A 6 3.67 -14.45 -3.51
C LEU A 6 3.91 -13.61 -2.25
N SER A 7 2.90 -12.84 -1.84
CA SER A 7 2.97 -12.05 -0.61
C SER A 7 3.08 -12.95 0.62
N LYS A 8 2.23 -13.99 0.73
CA LYS A 8 2.28 -14.98 1.82
C LYS A 8 3.62 -15.69 1.86
N LEU A 9 4.10 -16.16 0.71
CA LEU A 9 5.40 -16.83 0.61
C LEU A 9 6.55 -15.93 1.04
N SER A 10 6.51 -14.65 0.67
CA SER A 10 7.53 -13.68 1.07
C SER A 10 7.56 -13.49 2.59
N VAL A 11 6.40 -13.38 3.23
CA VAL A 11 6.29 -13.25 4.69
C VAL A 11 6.80 -14.49 5.40
N MET A 12 6.42 -15.69 4.92
CA MET A 12 6.91 -16.95 5.48
C MET A 12 8.42 -17.10 5.36
N LEU A 13 9.01 -16.67 4.24
CA LEU A 13 10.46 -16.74 4.02
C LEU A 13 11.25 -15.71 4.84
N MET A 14 10.62 -14.70 5.42
CA MET A 14 11.25 -13.76 6.35
C MET A 14 11.37 -14.34 7.78
N ASP A 15 10.64 -15.40 8.11
CA ASP A 15 10.75 -16.08 9.40
C ASP A 15 11.96 -17.02 9.40
N GLU A 16 12.95 -16.71 10.25
CA GLU A 16 14.18 -17.51 10.38
C GLU A 16 13.90 -18.93 10.88
N ASN A 17 12.89 -19.14 11.72
CA ASN A 17 12.52 -20.47 12.22
C ASN A 17 11.93 -21.31 11.10
N PHE A 18 11.05 -20.72 10.28
CA PHE A 18 10.46 -21.38 9.13
C PHE A 18 11.53 -21.79 8.11
N THR A 19 12.40 -20.86 7.72
CA THR A 19 13.48 -21.13 6.75
C THR A 19 14.49 -22.16 7.26
N THR A 20 14.79 -22.14 8.56
CA THR A 20 15.68 -23.12 9.19
C THR A 20 15.02 -24.51 9.22
N SER A 21 13.75 -24.59 9.55
CA SER A 21 12.98 -25.85 9.56
C SER A 21 12.89 -26.45 8.15
N LEU A 22 12.63 -25.64 7.12
CA LEU A 22 12.63 -26.10 5.72
C LEU A 22 14.00 -26.64 5.27
N ARG A 23 15.10 -26.01 5.67
CA ARG A 23 16.45 -26.46 5.33
C ARG A 23 16.81 -27.79 6.00
N ASN A 24 16.26 -28.06 7.17
CA ASN A 24 16.56 -29.25 7.97
C ASN A 24 15.59 -30.42 7.70
N ALA A 25 14.54 -30.21 6.92
CA ALA A 25 13.58 -31.24 6.53
C ALA A 25 14.27 -32.39 5.79
N LYS A 26 14.08 -33.62 6.29
CA LYS A 26 14.75 -34.82 5.78
C LYS A 26 13.86 -35.64 4.84
N SER A 27 12.58 -35.34 4.75
CA SER A 27 11.62 -36.02 3.89
C SER A 27 10.67 -35.02 3.23
N VAL A 28 10.03 -35.44 2.13
CA VAL A 28 9.01 -34.65 1.43
C VAL A 28 7.79 -34.41 2.33
N ASP A 29 7.41 -35.41 3.12
CA ASP A 29 6.25 -35.31 4.02
C ASP A 29 6.50 -34.31 5.14
N GLU A 30 7.71 -34.29 5.71
CA GLU A 30 8.13 -33.32 6.71
C GLU A 30 8.17 -31.88 6.13
N PHE A 31 8.66 -31.75 4.92
CA PHE A 31 8.69 -30.45 4.20
C PHE A 31 7.28 -29.90 3.95
N LEU A 32 6.33 -30.75 3.53
CA LEU A 32 4.93 -30.36 3.31
C LEU A 32 4.25 -30.01 4.64
N GLN A 33 4.48 -30.76 5.71
CA GLN A 33 3.92 -30.44 7.03
C GLN A 33 4.39 -29.09 7.57
N ILE A 34 5.66 -28.72 7.34
CA ILE A 34 6.18 -27.40 7.73
C ILE A 34 5.47 -26.29 6.96
N ILE A 35 5.20 -26.48 5.66
CA ILE A 35 4.47 -25.51 4.84
C ILE A 35 3.01 -25.41 5.30
N ASP A 36 2.32 -26.54 5.52
CA ASP A 36 0.93 -26.56 5.95
C ASP A 36 0.76 -25.88 7.31
N ALA A 37 1.65 -26.17 8.27
CA ALA A 37 1.64 -25.52 9.58
C ALA A 37 1.89 -24.00 9.49
N ALA A 38 2.74 -23.57 8.60
CA ALA A 38 2.99 -22.15 8.35
C ALA A 38 1.80 -21.47 7.63
N ASP A 39 1.13 -22.17 6.69
CA ASP A 39 -0.09 -21.65 6.02
C ASP A 39 -1.28 -21.57 6.99
N GLU A 40 -1.42 -22.52 7.90
CA GLU A 40 -2.42 -22.46 8.98
C GLU A 40 -2.15 -21.31 9.95
N SER A 41 -0.88 -21.07 10.29
CA SER A 41 -0.46 -19.93 11.10
C SER A 41 -0.72 -18.62 10.37
N ALA A 42 -0.44 -18.55 9.07
CA ALA A 42 -0.73 -17.39 8.23
C ALA A 42 -2.23 -17.19 8.02
N LYS A 43 -3.02 -18.24 7.87
CA LYS A 43 -4.50 -18.18 7.83
C LYS A 43 -5.07 -17.70 9.16
N SER A 44 -4.55 -18.16 10.29
CA SER A 44 -4.99 -17.70 11.61
C SER A 44 -4.67 -16.22 11.85
N ILE A 45 -3.67 -15.67 11.16
CA ILE A 45 -3.36 -14.22 11.14
C ILE A 45 -4.30 -13.49 10.18
N ASP A 46 -4.58 -14.04 9.01
CA ASP A 46 -5.48 -13.47 8.01
C ASP A 46 -6.96 -13.55 8.48
N ASP A 47 -7.36 -14.65 9.12
CA ASP A 47 -8.66 -14.79 9.80
C ASP A 47 -8.77 -13.85 11.02
N ARG A 48 -7.69 -13.62 11.75
CA ARG A 48 -7.65 -12.60 12.82
C ARG A 48 -7.72 -11.17 12.27
N LEU A 49 -7.25 -10.94 11.06
CA LEU A 49 -7.34 -9.64 10.35
C LEU A 49 -8.69 -9.49 9.63
N SER A 50 -9.35 -10.58 9.25
CA SER A 50 -10.67 -10.59 8.61
C SER A 50 -11.83 -10.75 9.59
N ASP A 51 -11.59 -11.35 10.75
CA ASP A 51 -12.61 -11.64 11.79
C ASP A 51 -12.52 -10.67 12.99
N THR A 52 -11.91 -9.49 12.82
CA THR A 52 -12.18 -8.38 13.73
C THR A 52 -13.54 -7.74 13.46
N GLY A 53 -14.52 -8.55 13.15
CA GLY A 53 -15.90 -8.36 13.57
C GLY A 53 -15.99 -8.65 15.07
N ILE A 54 -15.24 -7.92 15.89
CA ILE A 54 -15.36 -8.04 17.35
C ILE A 54 -16.65 -7.37 17.78
N THR A 55 -17.69 -8.17 17.83
CA THR A 55 -18.68 -8.08 18.86
C THR A 55 -18.00 -8.48 20.18
N THR A 56 -17.29 -7.59 20.79
CA THR A 56 -16.87 -7.69 22.18
C THR A 56 -17.43 -6.53 22.96
N GLU A 57 -18.11 -6.92 24.02
CA GLU A 57 -18.76 -6.11 25.01
C GLU A 57 -18.06 -4.80 25.33
N LYS A 58 -18.90 -3.76 25.47
CA LYS A 58 -18.64 -2.40 25.89
C LYS A 58 -17.66 -2.30 27.05
N LYS A 59 -16.36 -2.26 26.80
CA LYS A 59 -15.48 -1.36 27.52
C LYS A 59 -15.49 -0.04 26.75
N LYS A 60 -15.85 1.05 27.40
CA LYS A 60 -15.72 2.44 26.92
C LYS A 60 -14.23 2.74 26.66
N GLY A 61 -13.69 2.23 25.57
CA GLY A 61 -12.35 2.52 25.10
C GLY A 61 -12.44 3.58 24.02
N PHE A 62 -11.42 4.42 23.92
CA PHE A 62 -11.25 5.41 22.85
C PHE A 62 -11.26 4.73 21.49
N LYS A 63 -12.12 5.18 20.57
CA LYS A 63 -12.28 4.62 19.23
C LYS A 63 -11.51 5.45 18.22
N LEU A 64 -10.40 4.93 17.78
CA LEU A 64 -9.56 5.55 16.79
C LEU A 64 -9.80 4.91 15.41
N LEU A 65 -9.94 5.73 14.39
CA LEU A 65 -9.93 5.28 13.00
C LEU A 65 -8.68 5.83 12.30
N ALA A 66 -8.23 5.11 11.28
CA ALA A 66 -7.17 5.62 10.44
C ALA A 66 -7.40 5.31 8.96
N VAL A 67 -6.82 6.14 8.10
CA VAL A 67 -6.75 5.91 6.65
C VAL A 67 -5.29 6.05 6.23
N THR A 68 -4.76 5.06 5.55
CA THR A 68 -3.40 5.12 5.00
C THR A 68 -3.43 5.02 3.49
N SER A 69 -2.65 5.87 2.82
CA SER A 69 -2.55 5.86 1.36
C SER A 69 -1.21 6.44 0.89
N CYS A 70 -0.61 5.82 -0.11
CA CYS A 70 0.56 6.37 -0.78
C CYS A 70 0.36 6.35 -2.31
N PRO A 71 1.13 7.16 -3.07
CA PRO A 71 0.97 7.24 -4.52
C PRO A 71 1.09 5.89 -5.24
N THR A 72 2.02 5.04 -4.84
CA THR A 72 2.19 3.70 -5.41
C THR A 72 1.20 2.69 -4.84
N GLY A 73 0.58 2.97 -3.67
CA GLY A 73 -0.39 2.12 -3.02
C GLY A 73 0.14 0.76 -2.59
N ILE A 74 1.44 0.61 -2.35
CA ILE A 74 2.07 -0.67 -2.02
C ILE A 74 2.73 -0.61 -0.63
N ALA A 75 4.03 -0.38 -0.53
CA ALA A 75 4.78 -0.57 0.71
C ALA A 75 4.39 0.41 1.83
N HIS A 76 4.47 1.71 1.57
CA HIS A 76 4.27 2.73 2.62
C HIS A 76 2.85 2.72 3.19
N THR A 77 1.84 2.39 2.38
CA THR A 77 0.45 2.27 2.85
C THR A 77 0.32 1.22 3.95
N TYR A 78 0.90 0.04 3.74
CA TYR A 78 0.82 -1.07 4.70
C TYR A 78 1.76 -0.87 5.89
N MET A 79 2.96 -0.32 5.68
CA MET A 79 3.88 0.01 6.77
C MET A 79 3.29 1.04 7.74
N ALA A 80 2.61 2.07 7.22
CA ALA A 80 1.93 3.05 8.06
C ALA A 80 0.76 2.44 8.82
N ALA A 81 -0.01 1.56 8.19
CA ALA A 81 -1.10 0.85 8.86
C ALA A 81 -0.58 -0.02 10.01
N GLU A 82 0.46 -0.81 9.78
CA GLU A 82 1.08 -1.65 10.81
C GLU A 82 1.66 -0.83 11.97
N ALA A 83 2.37 0.27 11.66
CA ALA A 83 2.95 1.15 12.69
C ALA A 83 1.85 1.80 13.56
N LEU A 84 0.77 2.29 12.95
CA LEU A 84 -0.36 2.87 13.67
C LEU A 84 -1.09 1.81 14.52
N GLU A 85 -1.27 0.60 14.01
CA GLU A 85 -1.88 -0.49 14.76
C GLU A 85 -1.04 -0.88 15.97
N LYS A 86 0.28 -1.02 15.80
CA LYS A 86 1.22 -1.31 16.89
C LYS A 86 1.20 -0.21 17.95
N ALA A 87 1.19 1.06 17.55
CA ALA A 87 1.13 2.20 18.45
C ALA A 87 -0.19 2.25 19.22
N ALA A 88 -1.32 1.99 18.57
CA ALA A 88 -2.63 1.94 19.19
C ALA A 88 -2.74 0.80 20.21
N ARG A 89 -2.23 -0.39 19.87
CA ARG A 89 -2.14 -1.54 20.81
C ARG A 89 -1.30 -1.20 22.03
N ALA A 90 -0.16 -0.53 21.86
CA ALA A 90 0.70 -0.09 22.96
C ALA A 90 0.02 0.94 23.87
N ALA A 91 -0.93 1.71 23.34
CA ALA A 91 -1.72 2.72 24.07
C ALA A 91 -3.06 2.17 24.60
N ASP A 92 -3.31 0.85 24.52
CA ASP A 92 -4.58 0.20 24.87
C ASP A 92 -5.80 0.86 24.20
N CYS A 93 -5.63 1.26 22.93
CA CYS A 93 -6.62 1.93 22.13
C CYS A 93 -7.09 1.02 20.97
N GLN A 94 -8.42 0.97 20.76
CA GLN A 94 -8.97 0.25 19.60
C GLN A 94 -8.81 1.10 18.35
N ILE A 95 -8.21 0.54 17.31
CA ILE A 95 -8.05 1.20 16.01
C ILE A 95 -8.59 0.32 14.88
N LYS A 96 -9.29 0.94 13.93
CA LYS A 96 -9.59 0.33 12.62
C LYS A 96 -8.94 1.15 11.54
N ILE A 97 -8.26 0.47 10.61
CA ILE A 97 -7.45 1.14 9.58
C ILE A 97 -7.95 0.75 8.19
N GLU A 98 -8.38 1.76 7.43
CA GLU A 98 -8.63 1.63 6.01
C GLU A 98 -7.33 1.83 5.25
N THR A 99 -6.94 0.84 4.45
CA THR A 99 -5.77 0.94 3.58
C THR A 99 -6.20 1.16 2.14
N ARG A 100 -5.69 2.21 1.49
CA ARG A 100 -5.96 2.54 0.09
C ARG A 100 -4.71 2.26 -0.73
N GLY A 101 -4.61 1.02 -1.16
CA GLY A 101 -3.48 0.53 -1.94
C GLY A 101 -3.78 0.43 -3.45
N SER A 102 -2.79 -0.05 -4.22
CA SER A 102 -2.92 -0.30 -5.67
C SER A 102 -4.02 -1.31 -6.02
N ALA A 103 -4.34 -2.22 -5.10
CA ALA A 103 -5.43 -3.20 -5.24
C ALA A 103 -6.80 -2.64 -4.81
N GLY A 104 -6.91 -1.35 -4.57
CA GLY A 104 -8.13 -0.69 -4.09
C GLY A 104 -8.15 -0.47 -2.57
N ALA A 105 -9.31 -0.04 -2.07
CA ALA A 105 -9.50 0.20 -0.65
C ALA A 105 -9.87 -1.11 0.06
N LYS A 106 -9.17 -1.42 1.17
CA LYS A 106 -9.48 -2.53 2.07
C LYS A 106 -9.91 -1.97 3.43
N ASN A 107 -10.72 -2.75 4.17
CA ASN A 107 -11.26 -2.37 5.47
C ASN A 107 -11.93 -1.00 5.48
N VAL A 108 -12.73 -0.72 4.46
CA VAL A 108 -13.37 0.59 4.26
C VAL A 108 -14.15 0.97 5.52
N LEU A 109 -13.96 2.20 5.97
CA LEU A 109 -14.67 2.76 7.11
C LEU A 109 -16.12 3.05 6.75
N THR A 110 -17.06 2.52 7.52
CA THR A 110 -18.49 2.80 7.32
C THR A 110 -18.87 4.16 7.93
N ALA A 111 -20.00 4.72 7.51
CA ALA A 111 -20.51 5.98 8.05
C ALA A 111 -20.77 5.87 9.56
N GLU A 112 -21.29 4.72 10.01
CA GLU A 112 -21.57 4.45 11.44
C GLU A 112 -20.29 4.40 12.26
N GLU A 113 -19.22 3.79 11.75
CA GLU A 113 -17.93 3.75 12.41
C GLU A 113 -17.30 5.14 12.49
N ILE A 114 -17.39 5.92 11.40
CA ILE A 114 -16.93 7.31 11.37
C ILE A 114 -17.70 8.16 12.37
N GLU A 115 -19.02 7.96 12.47
CA GLU A 115 -19.85 8.70 13.43
C GLU A 115 -19.51 8.34 14.89
N ALA A 116 -19.21 7.08 15.15
CA ALA A 116 -18.86 6.58 16.47
C ALA A 116 -17.40 6.84 16.87
N ALA A 117 -16.56 7.35 15.98
CA ALA A 117 -15.15 7.57 16.21
C ALA A 117 -14.88 8.83 17.04
N ASP A 118 -13.92 8.73 17.96
CA ASP A 118 -13.44 9.85 18.76
C ASP A 118 -12.42 10.71 18.01
N CYS A 119 -11.58 10.07 17.17
CA CYS A 119 -10.61 10.74 16.32
C CYS A 119 -10.27 9.90 15.10
N ILE A 120 -9.85 10.55 14.00
CA ILE A 120 -9.46 9.91 12.74
C ILE A 120 -8.05 10.38 12.37
N ILE A 121 -7.15 9.45 12.04
CA ILE A 121 -5.82 9.76 11.53
C ILE A 121 -5.81 9.47 10.02
N VAL A 122 -5.48 10.47 9.22
CA VAL A 122 -5.31 10.33 7.76
C VAL A 122 -3.83 10.49 7.45
N ALA A 123 -3.13 9.37 7.31
CA ALA A 123 -1.71 9.31 6.94
C ALA A 123 -1.60 9.01 5.44
N ALA A 124 -1.63 10.05 4.61
CA ALA A 124 -1.79 9.89 3.18
C ALA A 124 -1.02 10.92 2.35
N ASP A 125 -0.31 10.45 1.32
CA ASP A 125 0.30 11.27 0.27
C ASP A 125 -0.51 11.20 -1.04
N ALA A 126 -1.49 10.28 -1.13
CA ALA A 126 -2.46 10.20 -2.21
C ALA A 126 -3.83 10.74 -1.78
N LYS A 127 -4.65 11.11 -2.74
CA LYS A 127 -5.98 11.70 -2.48
C LYS A 127 -6.90 10.73 -1.76
N VAL A 128 -7.40 11.16 -0.59
CA VAL A 128 -8.41 10.44 0.21
C VAL A 128 -9.73 11.25 0.15
N PRO A 129 -10.90 10.59 0.01
CA PRO A 129 -12.18 11.27 0.11
C PRO A 129 -12.40 11.79 1.54
N MET A 130 -12.17 13.09 1.75
CA MET A 130 -12.22 13.72 3.08
C MET A 130 -13.63 14.14 3.49
N ASP A 131 -14.54 14.32 2.52
CA ASP A 131 -15.91 14.83 2.75
C ASP A 131 -16.68 13.98 3.79
N ARG A 132 -16.40 12.67 3.84
CA ARG A 132 -16.99 11.72 4.79
C ARG A 132 -16.56 11.96 6.25
N PHE A 133 -15.53 12.76 6.50
CA PHE A 133 -15.00 13.06 7.83
C PHE A 133 -15.42 14.45 8.32
N ASN A 134 -16.34 15.12 7.62
CA ASN A 134 -16.83 16.44 8.01
C ASN A 134 -17.43 16.41 9.42
N GLY A 135 -17.04 17.39 10.26
CA GLY A 135 -17.48 17.47 11.66
C GLY A 135 -16.74 16.54 12.64
N LYS A 136 -15.74 15.78 12.16
CA LYS A 136 -14.94 14.89 13.00
C LYS A 136 -13.55 15.47 13.32
N LYS A 137 -12.97 15.03 14.43
CA LYS A 137 -11.58 15.34 14.76
C LYS A 137 -10.66 14.55 13.84
N VAL A 138 -9.88 15.24 13.02
CA VAL A 138 -9.02 14.62 12.01
C VAL A 138 -7.59 15.12 12.17
N ILE A 139 -6.64 14.18 12.31
CA ILE A 139 -5.21 14.45 12.17
C ILE A 139 -4.81 14.04 10.77
N SER A 140 -4.42 15.00 9.95
CA SER A 140 -3.91 14.71 8.62
C SER A 140 -2.40 14.86 8.58
N CYS A 141 -1.71 13.88 8.03
CA CYS A 141 -0.25 13.85 7.95
C CYS A 141 0.21 13.07 6.72
N GLN A 142 1.50 13.12 6.44
CA GLN A 142 2.11 12.30 5.40
C GLN A 142 2.15 10.83 5.81
N VAL A 143 2.17 9.93 4.82
CA VAL A 143 2.29 8.49 5.09
C VAL A 143 3.58 8.15 5.83
N SER A 144 4.68 8.89 5.58
CA SER A 144 5.95 8.77 6.28
C SER A 144 5.87 9.09 7.78
N ASP A 145 5.04 10.08 8.15
CA ASP A 145 4.78 10.40 9.57
C ASP A 145 3.96 9.28 10.23
N GLY A 146 3.01 8.68 9.49
CA GLY A 146 2.28 7.48 9.93
C GLY A 146 3.20 6.31 10.25
N ILE A 147 4.35 6.19 9.55
CA ILE A 147 5.36 5.17 9.82
C ILE A 147 6.27 5.57 11.00
N GLY A 148 6.88 6.76 10.92
CA GLY A 148 7.95 7.15 11.83
C GLY A 148 7.49 7.79 13.15
N LYS A 149 6.26 8.31 13.21
CA LYS A 149 5.71 9.05 14.34
C LYS A 149 4.36 8.49 14.83
N ALA A 150 4.08 7.21 14.55
CA ALA A 150 2.82 6.56 14.88
C ALA A 150 2.45 6.73 16.37
N ASP A 151 3.40 6.55 17.29
CA ASP A 151 3.18 6.71 18.73
C ASP A 151 2.76 8.15 19.11
N GLN A 152 3.34 9.14 18.45
CA GLN A 152 3.00 10.56 18.69
C GLN A 152 1.60 10.88 18.15
N LEU A 153 1.26 10.38 16.97
CA LEU A 153 -0.05 10.56 16.33
C LEU A 153 -1.16 9.93 17.17
N VAL A 154 -0.96 8.72 17.66
CA VAL A 154 -1.93 8.05 18.54
C VAL A 154 -2.08 8.80 19.87
N LYS A 155 -0.99 9.23 20.51
CA LYS A 155 -1.04 10.05 21.73
C LYS A 155 -1.74 11.38 21.50
N GLN A 156 -1.48 12.06 20.39
CA GLN A 156 -2.14 13.29 19.99
C GLN A 156 -3.64 13.06 19.78
N ALA A 157 -4.04 12.00 19.10
CA ALA A 157 -5.43 11.64 18.92
C ALA A 157 -6.14 11.42 20.27
N MET A 158 -5.51 10.69 21.17
CA MET A 158 -6.06 10.40 22.51
C MET A 158 -6.10 11.62 23.43
N SER A 159 -5.24 12.61 23.25
CA SER A 159 -5.25 13.86 24.04
C SER A 159 -6.51 14.69 23.83
N GLY A 160 -7.24 14.42 22.75
CA GLY A 160 -8.47 15.16 22.39
C GLY A 160 -8.22 16.57 21.86
N ASN A 161 -6.97 17.04 21.85
CA ASN A 161 -6.59 18.37 21.32
C ASN A 161 -6.34 18.28 19.82
N VAL A 162 -7.39 17.94 19.08
CA VAL A 162 -7.38 17.78 17.62
C VAL A 162 -8.47 18.66 17.04
N GLU A 163 -8.15 19.39 16.01
CA GLU A 163 -9.10 20.26 15.31
C GLU A 163 -10.20 19.44 14.63
N VAL A 164 -11.42 20.00 14.65
CA VAL A 164 -12.56 19.40 13.93
C VAL A 164 -12.43 19.76 12.47
N PHE A 165 -12.45 18.75 11.62
CA PHE A 165 -12.41 18.94 10.18
C PHE A 165 -13.78 19.47 9.69
N HIS A 166 -13.77 20.64 9.08
CA HIS A 166 -14.92 21.22 8.39
C HIS A 166 -14.65 21.19 6.90
N GLY A 167 -15.33 20.26 6.19
CA GLY A 167 -15.27 20.16 4.75
C GLY A 167 -16.00 21.34 4.12
N GLU A 168 -15.32 22.42 3.84
CA GLU A 168 -15.72 23.31 2.77
C GLU A 168 -15.21 22.71 1.46
N SER A 169 -16.07 22.65 0.47
CA SER A 169 -15.77 22.26 -0.91
C SER A 169 -14.74 23.22 -1.50
N SER A 170 -13.49 22.94 -1.25
CA SER A 170 -12.34 23.58 -1.87
C SER A 170 -11.18 22.60 -1.76
N GLU A 171 -10.51 22.39 -2.87
CA GLU A 171 -9.22 21.74 -2.99
C GLU A 171 -8.23 22.33 -1.97
N THR A 172 -8.28 21.90 -0.73
CA THR A 172 -7.35 22.39 0.27
C THR A 172 -6.78 21.21 1.04
N THR A 173 -5.60 20.89 0.65
CA THR A 173 -4.59 20.15 1.38
C THR A 173 -4.56 20.64 2.83
N THR A 174 -4.81 19.72 3.73
CA THR A 174 -4.86 19.86 5.17
C THR A 174 -3.68 20.61 5.75
N ALA A 175 -4.00 21.61 6.54
CA ALA A 175 -3.06 22.31 7.40
C ALA A 175 -2.59 21.39 8.53
N VAL A 176 -1.41 20.88 8.44
CA VAL A 176 -0.59 20.58 9.61
C VAL A 176 0.01 21.93 10.06
N THR A 177 -0.18 22.28 11.32
CA THR A 177 0.42 23.42 12.00
C THR A 177 1.95 23.41 11.83
N GLY A 178 2.39 23.99 10.78
CA GLY A 178 3.76 24.24 10.41
C GLY A 178 3.70 24.85 9.01
N LYS A 179 4.17 26.08 8.84
CA LYS A 179 4.26 26.80 7.56
C LYS A 179 4.47 25.84 6.41
N GLU A 180 3.38 25.44 5.71
CA GLU A 180 3.50 24.65 4.51
C GLU A 180 4.33 25.45 3.50
N SER A 181 5.54 24.99 3.28
CA SER A 181 6.41 25.53 2.26
C SER A 181 5.71 25.37 0.90
N ALA A 182 5.70 26.41 0.07
CA ALA A 182 5.19 26.34 -1.30
C ALA A 182 5.79 25.13 -2.06
N ALA A 183 7.02 24.74 -1.72
CA ALA A 183 7.69 23.55 -2.20
C ALA A 183 6.92 22.26 -1.87
N HIS A 184 6.28 22.17 -0.71
CA HIS A 184 5.52 20.97 -0.32
C HIS A 184 4.23 20.82 -1.15
N LYS A 185 3.53 21.92 -1.43
CA LYS A 185 2.35 21.92 -2.32
C LYS A 185 2.72 21.49 -3.73
N ILE A 186 3.84 22.00 -4.26
CA ILE A 186 4.34 21.61 -5.57
C ILE A 186 4.71 20.13 -5.58
N TYR A 187 5.39 19.63 -4.54
CA TYR A 187 5.74 18.21 -4.42
C TYR A 187 4.51 17.32 -4.43
N THR A 188 3.47 17.64 -3.66
CA THR A 188 2.23 16.83 -3.59
C THR A 188 1.47 16.82 -4.92
N GLN A 189 1.41 17.97 -5.61
CA GLN A 189 0.79 18.05 -6.94
C GLN A 189 1.59 17.26 -7.98
N LEU A 190 2.92 17.34 -7.93
CA LEU A 190 3.81 16.60 -8.82
C LEU A 190 3.63 15.08 -8.61
N MET A 191 3.62 14.63 -7.34
CA MET A 191 3.43 13.22 -6.98
C MET A 191 2.07 12.69 -7.42
N ASN A 192 1.01 13.48 -7.30
CA ASN A 192 -0.31 13.11 -7.85
C ASN A 192 -0.25 12.92 -9.38
N GLY A 193 0.42 13.82 -10.10
CA GLY A 193 0.62 13.69 -11.54
C GLY A 193 1.39 12.43 -11.92
N VAL A 194 2.49 12.15 -11.25
CA VAL A 194 3.31 10.94 -11.45
C VAL A 194 2.50 9.67 -11.22
N SER A 195 1.67 9.62 -10.17
CA SER A 195 0.84 8.46 -9.86
C SER A 195 -0.15 8.09 -10.97
N HIS A 196 -0.72 9.10 -11.65
CA HIS A 196 -1.62 8.89 -12.77
C HIS A 196 -0.88 8.42 -14.04
N MET A 197 0.41 8.77 -14.19
CA MET A 197 1.22 8.33 -15.32
C MET A 197 1.80 6.92 -15.16
N LEU A 198 1.97 6.44 -13.93
CA LEU A 198 2.56 5.14 -13.64
C LEU A 198 1.95 3.96 -14.44
N PRO A 199 0.61 3.80 -14.53
CA PRO A 199 0.01 2.71 -15.30
C PRO A 199 0.37 2.75 -16.78
N PHE A 200 0.47 3.95 -17.36
CA PHE A 200 0.82 4.12 -18.78
C PHE A 200 2.29 3.80 -19.03
N VAL A 201 3.18 4.28 -18.16
CA VAL A 201 4.62 4.00 -18.26
C VAL A 201 4.90 2.50 -18.09
N VAL A 202 4.25 1.85 -17.12
CA VAL A 202 4.39 0.40 -16.91
C VAL A 202 3.80 -0.37 -18.09
N GLY A 203 2.62 0.00 -18.58
CA GLY A 203 1.99 -0.63 -19.72
C GLY A 203 2.83 -0.49 -20.99
N GLY A 204 3.33 0.71 -21.27
CA GLY A 204 4.23 0.98 -22.39
C GLY A 204 5.54 0.18 -22.29
N GLY A 205 6.13 0.14 -21.10
CA GLY A 205 7.34 -0.65 -20.85
C GLY A 205 7.15 -2.14 -21.09
N ILE A 206 6.00 -2.71 -20.71
CA ILE A 206 5.65 -4.12 -20.97
C ILE A 206 5.53 -4.36 -22.49
N LEU A 207 4.89 -3.46 -23.23
CA LEU A 207 4.76 -3.59 -24.69
C LEU A 207 6.12 -3.54 -25.38
N ILE A 208 7.00 -2.65 -24.94
CA ILE A 208 8.38 -2.58 -25.45
C ILE A 208 9.15 -3.87 -25.11
N ALA A 209 9.01 -4.41 -23.89
CA ALA A 209 9.64 -5.67 -23.51
C ALA A 209 9.15 -6.85 -24.37
N ILE A 210 7.86 -6.90 -24.70
CA ILE A 210 7.29 -7.90 -25.61
C ILE A 210 7.87 -7.74 -27.02
N ALA A 211 8.06 -6.52 -27.51
CA ALA A 211 8.70 -6.28 -28.81
C ALA A 211 10.13 -6.86 -28.86
N PHE A 212 10.92 -6.62 -27.80
CA PHE A 212 12.27 -7.20 -27.69
C PHE A 212 12.23 -8.72 -27.58
N LEU A 213 11.25 -9.29 -26.88
CA LEU A 213 11.09 -10.75 -26.78
C LEU A 213 10.77 -11.36 -28.13
N ILE A 214 9.86 -10.76 -28.91
CA ILE A 214 9.47 -11.23 -30.24
C ILE A 214 10.68 -11.21 -31.18
N ASP A 215 11.44 -10.13 -31.22
CA ASP A 215 12.65 -10.06 -32.04
C ASP A 215 13.71 -11.06 -31.56
N GLY A 216 13.89 -11.24 -30.23
CA GLY A 216 14.84 -12.20 -29.68
C GLY A 216 14.53 -13.66 -29.98
N LEU A 217 13.25 -13.99 -30.20
CA LEU A 217 12.84 -15.34 -30.60
C LEU A 217 12.98 -15.59 -32.14
N ASN A 218 12.93 -14.53 -32.95
CA ASN A 218 12.92 -14.62 -34.41
C ASN A 218 14.27 -14.26 -35.07
N VAL A 219 15.10 -13.50 -34.36
CA VAL A 219 16.35 -12.93 -34.88
C VAL A 219 17.50 -13.17 -33.90
N ASP A 220 18.58 -13.81 -34.35
CA ASP A 220 19.80 -13.94 -33.55
C ASP A 220 20.55 -12.60 -33.54
N ILE A 221 20.56 -11.93 -32.39
CA ILE A 221 21.21 -10.63 -32.19
C ILE A 221 22.72 -10.70 -32.49
N ASN A 222 23.35 -11.86 -32.31
CA ASN A 222 24.78 -12.04 -32.54
C ASN A 222 25.12 -12.16 -34.03
N ALA A 223 24.15 -12.59 -34.81
CA ALA A 223 24.29 -12.69 -36.27
C ALA A 223 24.03 -11.36 -37.00
N LEU A 224 23.47 -10.35 -36.30
CA LEU A 224 23.18 -9.06 -36.88
C LEU A 224 24.44 -8.17 -37.02
N PRO A 225 24.57 -7.44 -38.14
CA PRO A 225 25.56 -6.38 -38.28
C PRO A 225 25.45 -5.31 -37.20
N ALA A 226 26.53 -4.67 -36.81
CA ALA A 226 26.58 -3.72 -35.71
C ALA A 226 25.64 -2.51 -35.90
N ASP A 227 25.42 -2.09 -37.13
CA ASP A 227 24.51 -1.01 -37.53
C ASP A 227 23.01 -1.37 -37.34
N GLN A 228 22.67 -2.66 -37.46
CA GLN A 228 21.30 -3.10 -37.28
C GLN A 228 20.92 -3.49 -35.83
N ARG A 229 21.89 -3.68 -34.94
CA ARG A 229 21.64 -3.99 -33.54
C ARG A 229 20.91 -2.88 -32.81
N SER A 230 21.06 -1.63 -33.24
CA SER A 230 20.32 -0.50 -32.70
C SER A 230 18.82 -0.53 -33.03
N ASN A 231 18.43 -1.27 -34.05
CA ASN A 231 17.04 -1.44 -34.49
C ASN A 231 16.35 -2.63 -33.83
N PHE A 232 17.02 -3.32 -32.88
CA PHE A 232 16.43 -4.44 -32.17
C PHE A 232 15.16 -4.02 -31.44
N GLY A 233 14.12 -4.83 -31.53
CA GLY A 233 12.76 -4.50 -31.08
C GLY A 233 11.88 -3.86 -32.16
N THR A 234 12.42 -3.65 -33.38
CA THR A 234 11.66 -3.16 -34.56
C THR A 234 11.98 -3.91 -35.83
N ILE A 235 12.74 -4.99 -35.77
CA ILE A 235 13.19 -5.77 -36.95
C ILE A 235 12.01 -6.53 -37.54
N THR A 236 11.20 -7.19 -36.72
CA THR A 236 9.97 -7.83 -37.16
C THR A 236 8.81 -6.83 -37.18
N PRO A 237 7.89 -6.89 -38.16
CA PRO A 237 6.75 -5.98 -38.27
C PRO A 237 5.88 -5.99 -37.01
N ILE A 238 5.74 -7.14 -36.35
CA ILE A 238 4.96 -7.31 -35.11
C ILE A 238 5.68 -6.62 -33.92
N ALA A 239 6.98 -6.81 -33.78
CA ALA A 239 7.77 -6.15 -32.75
C ALA A 239 7.74 -4.61 -32.93
N ALA A 240 7.89 -4.13 -34.15
CA ALA A 240 7.79 -2.71 -34.48
C ALA A 240 6.42 -2.12 -34.06
N MET A 241 5.33 -2.86 -34.28
CA MET A 241 4.00 -2.42 -33.85
C MET A 241 3.92 -2.28 -32.33
N PHE A 242 4.36 -3.28 -31.57
CA PHE A 242 4.35 -3.24 -30.11
C PHE A 242 5.24 -2.13 -29.56
N LYS A 243 6.44 -1.93 -30.11
CA LYS A 243 7.35 -0.87 -29.68
C LYS A 243 6.79 0.52 -29.98
N ASN A 244 6.15 0.72 -31.13
CA ASN A 244 5.53 2.00 -31.48
C ASN A 244 4.35 2.33 -30.56
N ILE A 245 3.50 1.35 -30.24
CA ILE A 245 2.37 1.55 -29.31
C ILE A 245 2.88 1.80 -27.88
N GLY A 246 3.93 1.10 -27.46
CA GLY A 246 4.48 1.24 -26.11
C GLY A 246 5.34 2.49 -25.92
N GLY A 247 5.81 3.14 -26.99
CA GLY A 247 6.68 4.31 -26.96
C GLY A 247 5.95 5.66 -27.14
N VAL A 248 4.61 5.64 -27.28
CA VAL A 248 3.75 6.83 -27.31
C VAL A 248 3.29 7.18 -25.91
#